data_ab17faed98378f8c604ed548e584875a
#
_entry.id   ab17faed98378f8c604ed548e584875a
#
_cell.length_a   1.000
_cell.length_b   1.000
_cell.length_c   1.000
_cell.angle_alpha   90.00
_cell.angle_beta   90.00
_cell.angle_gamma   90.00
#
_symmetry.space_group_name_H-M   'P 1'
#
loop_
_entity.id
_entity.type
_entity.pdbx_description
1 polymer ?
#
loop_
_entity_poly.entity_id
_entity_poly.type
_entity_poly.pdbx_seq_one_letter_code
_entity_poly.pdbx_strand_id
1 'polypeptide(L)'
;VNHDFWRHFKTAVKAVKPQFFLIGEIWEDAGVWLLGDQFDSTMNYRFSYLCKDFFATRTMTVSEFDAQMHKMIMRYPEQVSLVQMNFLDTHDVPRFLSYCVGDRRRLRLAYFYLFMGNGVPSVFYGDEYYIEGETENAYRSPMPWGSEDNCYDILREYAQIRREHSAIRNGTYRTVLCQDEKGLYLFLRENEQEKILIALNNSDEEQEISDKAWRIPPMQGDIRIL
;
A
#
# COMPACT_ATOMS: atom_id res chain seq x y z
N VAL A 1 25.93 -2.22 -8.52
CA VAL A 1 26.04 -1.62 -9.84
C VAL A 1 25.96 -0.11 -9.70
N ASN A 2 26.84 0.66 -10.36
CA ASN A 2 26.89 2.10 -10.21
C ASN A 2 25.78 2.83 -10.99
N HIS A 3 25.58 4.11 -10.68
CA HIS A 3 24.55 4.94 -11.31
C HIS A 3 24.73 5.12 -12.83
N ASP A 4 25.97 5.17 -13.32
CA ASP A 4 26.24 5.35 -14.76
C ASP A 4 25.76 4.17 -15.58
N PHE A 5 25.90 2.94 -15.08
CA PHE A 5 25.34 1.76 -15.70
C PHE A 5 23.81 1.91 -15.88
N TRP A 6 23.09 2.33 -14.83
CA TRP A 6 21.64 2.45 -14.88
C TRP A 6 21.16 3.56 -15.81
N ARG A 7 21.91 4.66 -15.94
CA ARG A 7 21.64 5.72 -16.92
C ARG A 7 21.76 5.19 -18.35
N HIS A 8 22.84 4.46 -18.65
CA HIS A 8 23.02 3.81 -19.95
C HIS A 8 21.96 2.73 -20.20
N PHE A 9 21.64 1.93 -19.18
CA PHE A 9 20.60 0.90 -19.26
C PHE A 9 19.24 1.53 -19.60
N LYS A 10 18.81 2.57 -18.88
CA LYS A 10 17.57 3.29 -19.18
C LYS A 10 17.57 3.83 -20.60
N THR A 11 18.64 4.46 -21.04
CA THR A 11 18.77 5.01 -22.39
C THR A 11 18.59 3.92 -23.43
N ALA A 12 19.26 2.77 -23.28
CA ALA A 12 19.16 1.65 -24.21
C ALA A 12 17.73 1.05 -24.22
N VAL A 13 17.11 0.85 -23.08
CA VAL A 13 15.75 0.31 -22.98
C VAL A 13 14.72 1.25 -23.60
N LYS A 14 14.82 2.55 -23.32
CA LYS A 14 13.89 3.56 -23.85
C LYS A 14 14.08 3.79 -25.36
N ALA A 15 15.26 3.53 -25.90
CA ALA A 15 15.50 3.54 -27.35
C ALA A 15 14.76 2.40 -28.06
N VAL A 16 14.62 1.24 -27.43
CA VAL A 16 13.86 0.09 -27.96
C VAL A 16 12.35 0.29 -27.75
N LYS A 17 11.95 0.71 -26.57
CA LYS A 17 10.55 0.91 -26.22
C LYS A 17 10.42 2.13 -25.29
N PRO A 18 10.08 3.32 -25.83
CA PRO A 18 10.03 4.57 -25.05
C PRO A 18 9.13 4.53 -23.83
N GLN A 19 8.06 3.74 -23.88
CA GLN A 19 7.09 3.61 -22.80
C GLN A 19 7.41 2.49 -21.79
N PHE A 20 8.57 1.84 -21.92
CA PHE A 20 8.94 0.78 -20.98
C PHE A 20 9.13 1.35 -19.57
N PHE A 21 8.46 0.76 -18.58
CA PHE A 21 8.49 1.23 -17.20
C PHE A 21 9.55 0.46 -16.40
N LEU A 22 10.47 1.19 -15.78
CA LEU A 22 11.59 0.62 -15.03
C LEU A 22 11.35 0.78 -13.53
N ILE A 23 11.28 -0.34 -12.82
CA ILE A 23 11.15 -0.38 -11.36
C ILE A 23 12.46 -0.88 -10.76
N GLY A 24 13.06 -0.10 -9.86
CA GLY A 24 14.27 -0.48 -9.14
C GLY A 24 13.95 -1.15 -7.82
N GLU A 25 14.71 -2.18 -7.46
CA GLU A 25 14.69 -2.74 -6.11
C GLU A 25 15.73 -2.00 -5.26
N ILE A 26 15.25 -1.00 -4.53
CA ILE A 26 16.06 -0.13 -3.67
C ILE A 26 15.46 -0.17 -2.27
N TRP A 27 16.23 -0.70 -1.32
CA TRP A 27 15.79 -0.87 0.07
C TRP A 27 15.86 0.41 0.90
N GLU A 28 16.70 1.33 0.48
CA GLU A 28 16.99 2.59 1.17
C GLU A 28 16.28 3.77 0.50
N ASP A 29 16.80 4.97 0.75
CA ASP A 29 16.36 6.19 0.07
C ASP A 29 16.66 6.13 -1.43
N ALA A 30 15.60 6.12 -2.22
CA ALA A 30 15.71 6.02 -3.67
C ALA A 30 15.83 7.39 -4.38
N GLY A 31 15.98 8.51 -3.65
CA GLY A 31 15.95 9.85 -4.23
C GLY A 31 16.89 10.02 -5.41
N VAL A 32 18.14 9.58 -5.28
CA VAL A 32 19.14 9.67 -6.37
C VAL A 32 18.87 8.76 -7.57
N TRP A 33 18.05 7.72 -7.39
CA TRP A 33 17.66 6.77 -8.42
C TRP A 33 16.44 7.24 -9.24
N LEU A 34 15.67 8.19 -8.69
CA LEU A 34 14.38 8.66 -9.19
C LEU A 34 14.43 10.06 -9.79
N LEU A 35 15.63 10.51 -10.21
CA LEU A 35 15.83 11.81 -10.85
C LEU A 35 15.38 11.85 -12.32
N GLY A 36 14.80 10.77 -12.83
CA GLY A 36 14.32 10.67 -14.21
C GLY A 36 15.33 10.08 -15.19
N ASP A 37 16.54 9.78 -14.75
CA ASP A 37 17.64 9.28 -15.58
C ASP A 37 17.96 7.78 -15.37
N GLN A 38 17.35 7.12 -14.36
CA GLN A 38 17.60 5.71 -14.02
C GLN A 38 16.30 4.90 -13.93
N PHE A 39 15.54 5.03 -12.87
CA PHE A 39 14.27 4.32 -12.70
C PHE A 39 13.07 5.26 -12.82
N ASP A 40 11.92 4.72 -13.18
CA ASP A 40 10.65 5.43 -13.21
C ASP A 40 9.95 5.29 -11.85
N SER A 41 10.21 4.19 -11.13
CA SER A 41 9.66 3.82 -9.83
C SER A 41 10.64 2.94 -9.06
N THR A 42 10.34 2.70 -7.79
CA THR A 42 11.03 1.69 -6.97
C THR A 42 10.05 0.84 -6.19
N MET A 43 10.51 -0.33 -5.74
CA MET A 43 9.85 -1.11 -4.70
C MET A 43 9.86 -0.30 -3.39
N ASN A 44 8.68 0.04 -2.89
CA ASN A 44 8.54 0.95 -1.76
C ASN A 44 8.58 0.20 -0.42
N TYR A 45 9.76 -0.24 -0.01
CA TYR A 45 9.96 -0.93 1.28
C TYR A 45 9.51 -0.07 2.47
N ARG A 46 9.66 1.26 2.37
CA ARG A 46 9.19 2.15 3.43
C ARG A 46 7.68 2.03 3.68
N PHE A 47 6.89 1.92 2.61
CA PHE A 47 5.45 1.67 2.72
C PHE A 47 5.17 0.36 3.46
N SER A 48 5.83 -0.74 3.06
CA SER A 48 5.68 -2.05 3.69
C SER A 48 5.97 -2.00 5.19
N TYR A 49 7.08 -1.36 5.60
CA TYR A 49 7.43 -1.23 7.02
C TYR A 49 6.41 -0.42 7.82
N LEU A 50 5.92 0.69 7.28
CA LEU A 50 4.88 1.49 7.94
C LEU A 50 3.57 0.71 8.07
N CYS A 51 3.16 -0.01 7.03
CA CYS A 51 2.00 -0.87 7.09
C CYS A 51 2.16 -2.01 8.10
N LYS A 52 3.35 -2.63 8.17
CA LYS A 52 3.65 -3.66 9.17
C LYS A 52 3.48 -3.10 10.59
N ASP A 53 4.10 -1.96 10.88
CA ASP A 53 4.08 -1.37 12.22
C ASP A 53 2.68 -0.88 12.63
N PHE A 54 1.88 -0.41 11.67
CA PHE A 54 0.53 0.08 11.95
C PHE A 54 -0.53 -1.04 11.96
N PHE A 55 -0.63 -1.85 10.90
CA PHE A 55 -1.69 -2.84 10.77
C PHE A 55 -1.37 -4.18 11.43
N ALA A 56 -0.14 -4.68 11.26
CA ALA A 56 0.21 -6.02 11.69
C ALA A 56 0.64 -6.07 13.15
N THR A 57 1.68 -5.35 13.54
CA THR A 57 2.20 -5.37 14.91
C THR A 57 1.50 -4.38 15.84
N ARG A 58 0.82 -3.37 15.28
CA ARG A 58 0.09 -2.32 16.02
C ARG A 58 0.99 -1.58 17.03
N THR A 59 2.24 -1.37 16.65
CA THR A 59 3.24 -0.64 17.45
C THR A 59 3.26 0.85 17.17
N MET A 60 2.45 1.31 16.21
CA MET A 60 2.36 2.69 15.73
C MET A 60 0.94 3.22 15.94
N THR A 61 0.79 4.43 16.45
CA THR A 61 -0.51 5.12 16.56
C THR A 61 -1.00 5.62 15.19
N VAL A 62 -2.27 6.01 15.10
CA VAL A 62 -2.85 6.59 13.88
C VAL A 62 -2.12 7.87 13.47
N SER A 63 -1.86 8.75 14.44
CA SER A 63 -1.19 10.03 14.20
C SER A 63 0.26 9.85 13.74
N GLU A 64 0.98 8.87 14.30
CA GLU A 64 2.34 8.53 13.87
C GLU A 64 2.35 7.94 12.46
N PHE A 65 1.41 7.03 12.16
CA PHE A 65 1.25 6.44 10.83
C PHE A 65 0.97 7.53 9.78
N ASP A 66 0.01 8.41 10.04
CA ASP A 66 -0.33 9.54 9.17
C ASP A 66 0.90 10.42 8.89
N ALA A 67 1.59 10.85 9.94
CA ALA A 67 2.77 11.70 9.81
C ALA A 67 3.89 11.02 8.99
N GLN A 68 4.14 9.73 9.20
CA GLN A 68 5.15 9.00 8.46
C GLN A 68 4.73 8.73 7.00
N MET A 69 3.44 8.50 6.73
CA MET A 69 2.90 8.37 5.37
C MET A 69 3.03 9.69 4.60
N HIS A 70 2.67 10.81 5.20
CA HIS A 70 2.87 12.12 4.59
C HIS A 70 4.34 12.40 4.29
N LYS A 71 5.24 12.12 5.23
CA LYS A 71 6.68 12.25 5.03
C LYS A 71 7.18 11.37 3.87
N MET A 72 6.67 10.17 3.73
CA MET A 72 7.01 9.27 2.63
C MET A 72 6.48 9.80 1.28
N ILE A 73 5.19 10.21 1.23
CA ILE A 73 4.55 10.73 0.01
C ILE A 73 5.24 12.00 -0.48
N MET A 74 5.63 12.89 0.43
CA MET A 74 6.28 14.16 0.10
C MET A 74 7.78 14.04 -0.18
N ARG A 75 8.37 12.85 -0.06
CA ARG A 75 9.81 12.64 -0.24
C ARG A 75 10.25 12.83 -1.69
N TYR A 76 9.39 12.46 -2.63
CA TYR A 76 9.64 12.52 -4.07
C TYR A 76 8.68 13.48 -4.74
N PRO A 77 8.98 13.98 -5.96
CA PRO A 77 8.00 14.71 -6.77
C PRO A 77 6.70 13.90 -6.91
N GLU A 78 5.57 14.60 -6.99
CA GLU A 78 4.23 14.01 -7.00
C GLU A 78 4.08 12.88 -8.04
N GLN A 79 4.52 13.11 -9.27
CA GLN A 79 4.45 12.13 -10.34
C GLN A 79 5.24 10.84 -10.05
N VAL A 80 6.31 10.95 -9.28
CA VAL A 80 7.13 9.80 -8.85
C VAL A 80 6.46 9.10 -7.66
N SER A 81 5.91 9.87 -6.73
CA SER A 81 5.20 9.35 -5.56
C SER A 81 3.95 8.55 -5.96
N LEU A 82 3.22 9.01 -6.98
CA LEU A 82 2.02 8.34 -7.51
C LEU A 82 2.29 6.98 -8.17
N VAL A 83 3.52 6.74 -8.60
CA VAL A 83 3.89 5.50 -9.30
C VAL A 83 4.81 4.58 -8.51
N GLN A 84 5.10 4.89 -7.24
CA GLN A 84 5.86 3.98 -6.38
C GLN A 84 5.13 2.64 -6.24
N MET A 85 5.84 1.53 -6.41
CA MET A 85 5.28 0.19 -6.26
C MET A 85 5.18 -0.15 -4.78
N ASN A 86 3.97 -0.05 -4.25
CA ASN A 86 3.66 -0.38 -2.85
C ASN A 86 3.29 -1.87 -2.72
N PHE A 87 3.72 -2.49 -1.65
CA PHE A 87 3.46 -3.88 -1.31
C PHE A 87 3.45 -4.06 0.20
N LEU A 88 2.93 -5.17 0.68
CA LEU A 88 2.97 -5.51 2.11
C LEU A 88 4.19 -6.38 2.42
N ASP A 89 4.49 -7.34 1.57
CA ASP A 89 5.65 -8.22 1.66
C ASP A 89 6.21 -8.62 0.29
N THR A 90 7.31 -9.39 0.30
CA THR A 90 8.01 -9.88 -0.88
C THR A 90 8.67 -11.23 -0.59
N HIS A 91 9.39 -11.77 -1.58
CA HIS A 91 10.20 -12.98 -1.44
C HIS A 91 11.45 -12.82 -0.54
N ASP A 92 11.73 -11.62 -0.04
CA ASP A 92 12.92 -11.32 0.78
C ASP A 92 12.58 -10.91 2.23
N VAL A 93 11.31 -10.90 2.58
CA VAL A 93 10.82 -10.59 3.92
C VAL A 93 9.73 -11.57 4.35
N PRO A 94 9.50 -11.77 5.66
CA PRO A 94 8.40 -12.59 6.15
C PRO A 94 7.05 -12.18 5.57
N ARG A 95 6.17 -13.16 5.40
CA ARG A 95 4.79 -12.93 4.94
C ARG A 95 4.06 -11.99 5.89
N PHE A 96 3.28 -11.07 5.32
CA PHE A 96 2.60 -10.05 6.13
C PHE A 96 1.64 -10.66 7.15
N LEU A 97 0.95 -11.75 6.78
CA LEU A 97 0.07 -12.47 7.70
C LEU A 97 0.81 -13.03 8.93
N SER A 98 2.08 -13.42 8.79
CA SER A 98 2.89 -13.87 9.92
C SER A 98 3.12 -12.74 10.93
N TYR A 99 3.37 -11.50 10.47
CA TYR A 99 3.42 -10.34 11.36
C TYR A 99 2.07 -10.03 12.02
N CYS A 100 0.97 -10.39 11.38
CA CYS A 100 -0.39 -10.30 11.96
C CYS A 100 -0.69 -11.43 12.96
N VAL A 101 0.24 -12.36 13.19
CA VAL A 101 0.03 -13.56 14.03
C VAL A 101 -1.22 -14.34 13.56
N GLY A 102 -1.37 -14.49 12.23
CA GLY A 102 -2.49 -15.19 11.59
C GLY A 102 -3.83 -14.42 11.59
N ASP A 103 -3.89 -13.20 12.12
CA ASP A 103 -5.14 -12.41 12.07
C ASP A 103 -5.40 -11.86 10.67
N ARG A 104 -6.23 -12.57 9.92
CA ARG A 104 -6.62 -12.24 8.55
C ARG A 104 -7.35 -10.91 8.41
N ARG A 105 -8.00 -10.41 9.47
CA ARG A 105 -8.69 -9.11 9.46
C ARG A 105 -7.67 -7.99 9.28
N ARG A 106 -6.53 -8.07 9.98
CA ARG A 106 -5.42 -7.11 9.87
C ARG A 106 -4.81 -7.11 8.47
N LEU A 107 -4.57 -8.29 7.90
CA LEU A 107 -4.09 -8.41 6.51
C LEU A 107 -5.08 -7.76 5.52
N ARG A 108 -6.38 -8.04 5.65
CA ARG A 108 -7.42 -7.47 4.77
C ARG A 108 -7.50 -5.95 4.88
N LEU A 109 -7.40 -5.40 6.10
CA LEU A 109 -7.37 -3.95 6.33
C LEU A 109 -6.10 -3.32 5.72
N ALA A 110 -4.94 -3.96 5.85
CA ALA A 110 -3.72 -3.51 5.21
C ALA A 110 -3.82 -3.53 3.68
N TYR A 111 -4.46 -4.55 3.09
CA TYR A 111 -4.77 -4.58 1.65
C TYR A 111 -5.76 -3.48 1.25
N PHE A 112 -6.80 -3.26 2.03
CA PHE A 112 -7.69 -2.13 1.75
C PHE A 112 -6.89 -0.83 1.65
N TYR A 113 -6.00 -0.56 2.62
CA TYR A 113 -5.15 0.62 2.57
C TYR A 113 -4.17 0.61 1.38
N LEU A 114 -3.58 -0.53 1.06
CA LEU A 114 -2.70 -0.69 -0.11
C LEU A 114 -3.39 -0.25 -1.41
N PHE A 115 -4.66 -0.61 -1.58
CA PHE A 115 -5.43 -0.27 -2.77
C PHE A 115 -5.98 1.16 -2.74
N MET A 116 -6.34 1.72 -1.57
CA MET A 116 -6.93 3.05 -1.43
C MET A 116 -5.88 4.15 -1.26
N GLY A 117 -4.68 3.80 -0.85
CA GLY A 117 -3.58 4.74 -0.59
C GLY A 117 -2.93 5.31 -1.86
N ASN A 118 -1.88 6.10 -1.64
CA ASN A 118 -1.05 6.66 -2.70
C ASN A 118 -0.08 5.62 -3.24
N GLY A 119 0.21 5.64 -4.55
CA GLY A 119 1.12 4.70 -5.22
C GLY A 119 0.40 3.58 -5.96
N VAL A 120 1.14 2.60 -6.44
CA VAL A 120 0.65 1.46 -7.23
C VAL A 120 0.66 0.19 -6.38
N PRO A 121 -0.48 -0.46 -6.14
CA PRO A 121 -0.55 -1.68 -5.35
C PRO A 121 0.08 -2.87 -6.07
N SER A 122 0.88 -3.65 -5.33
CA SER A 122 1.39 -4.94 -5.74
C SER A 122 1.08 -5.98 -4.66
N VAL A 123 0.47 -7.08 -5.04
CA VAL A 123 0.16 -8.22 -4.18
C VAL A 123 1.19 -9.30 -4.45
N PHE A 124 1.88 -9.76 -3.42
CA PHE A 124 2.83 -10.86 -3.55
C PHE A 124 2.07 -12.17 -3.68
N TYR A 125 2.54 -13.09 -4.54
CA TYR A 125 1.87 -14.36 -4.79
C TYR A 125 1.66 -15.15 -3.48
N GLY A 126 0.50 -15.74 -3.32
CA GLY A 126 0.15 -16.56 -2.16
C GLY A 126 -0.49 -15.81 -1.00
N ASP A 127 -0.38 -14.48 -0.95
CA ASP A 127 -1.07 -13.68 0.07
C ASP A 127 -2.58 -13.77 -0.09
N GLU A 128 -3.06 -13.87 -1.32
CA GLU A 128 -4.46 -14.15 -1.65
C GLU A 128 -4.97 -15.48 -1.10
N TYR A 129 -4.06 -16.39 -0.76
CA TYR A 129 -4.34 -17.67 -0.11
C TYR A 129 -3.95 -17.69 1.38
N TYR A 130 -3.68 -16.54 1.96
CA TYR A 130 -3.28 -16.43 3.36
C TYR A 130 -2.02 -17.21 3.73
N ILE A 131 -1.04 -17.29 2.81
CA ILE A 131 0.23 -17.95 3.12
C ILE A 131 0.93 -17.20 4.27
N GLU A 132 1.38 -17.98 5.24
CA GLU A 132 2.28 -17.55 6.31
C GLU A 132 3.70 -18.04 6.05
N GLY A 133 4.69 -17.36 6.62
CA GLY A 133 6.09 -17.74 6.52
C GLY A 133 7.00 -16.71 7.16
N GLU A 134 7.79 -17.14 8.15
CA GLU A 134 8.75 -16.28 8.86
C GLU A 134 10.19 -16.49 8.40
N THR A 135 10.51 -17.66 7.85
CA THR A 135 11.83 -18.01 7.36
C THR A 135 11.89 -17.97 5.84
N GLU A 136 13.08 -17.86 5.27
CA GLU A 136 13.28 -17.77 3.82
C GLU A 136 12.59 -18.90 3.04
N ASN A 137 12.70 -20.14 3.50
CA ASN A 137 12.03 -21.26 2.87
C ASN A 137 10.51 -21.19 3.02
N ALA A 138 10.00 -20.65 4.13
CA ALA A 138 8.57 -20.58 4.41
C ALA A 138 7.89 -19.47 3.59
N TYR A 139 8.46 -18.25 3.52
CA TYR A 139 7.84 -17.18 2.75
C TYR A 139 8.01 -17.32 1.23
N ARG A 140 8.90 -18.24 0.76
CA ARG A 140 9.05 -18.65 -0.65
C ARG A 140 8.35 -19.98 -0.96
N SER A 141 7.41 -20.42 -0.11
CA SER A 141 6.67 -21.67 -0.32
C SER A 141 5.90 -21.66 -1.66
N PRO A 142 5.66 -22.84 -2.25
CA PRO A 142 4.91 -22.95 -3.49
C PRO A 142 3.49 -22.41 -3.38
N MET A 143 2.95 -21.91 -4.50
CA MET A 143 1.57 -21.43 -4.61
C MET A 143 0.58 -22.59 -4.35
N PRO A 144 -0.38 -22.45 -3.41
CA PRO A 144 -1.35 -23.50 -3.09
C PRO A 144 -2.54 -23.47 -4.06
N TRP A 145 -2.29 -23.71 -5.34
CA TRP A 145 -3.31 -23.67 -6.39
C TRP A 145 -4.55 -24.49 -6.05
N GLY A 146 -5.72 -23.89 -6.24
CA GLY A 146 -7.00 -24.57 -6.03
C GLY A 146 -7.47 -24.64 -4.58
N SER A 147 -6.77 -24.00 -3.63
CA SER A 147 -7.29 -23.83 -2.27
C SER A 147 -8.56 -22.99 -2.27
N GLU A 148 -9.60 -23.46 -1.56
CA GLU A 148 -10.83 -22.69 -1.35
C GLU A 148 -10.65 -21.60 -0.28
N ASP A 149 -9.63 -21.71 0.56
CA ASP A 149 -9.29 -20.73 1.59
C ASP A 149 -8.48 -19.59 0.97
N ASN A 150 -9.18 -18.55 0.54
CA ASN A 150 -8.58 -17.41 -0.15
C ASN A 150 -9.37 -16.11 0.08
N CYS A 151 -8.80 -14.99 -0.36
CA CYS A 151 -9.44 -13.67 -0.33
C CYS A 151 -9.56 -13.01 -1.72
N TYR A 152 -9.64 -13.80 -2.79
CA TYR A 152 -9.74 -13.29 -4.16
C TYR A 152 -10.87 -12.27 -4.36
N ASP A 153 -12.05 -12.56 -3.83
CA ASP A 153 -13.20 -11.66 -4.03
C ASP A 153 -12.98 -10.31 -3.35
N ILE A 154 -12.36 -10.32 -2.17
CA ILE A 154 -11.99 -9.09 -1.44
C ILE A 154 -10.95 -8.27 -2.23
N LEU A 155 -9.89 -8.91 -2.70
CA LEU A 155 -8.86 -8.22 -3.50
C LEU A 155 -9.41 -7.72 -4.83
N ARG A 156 -10.32 -8.48 -5.46
CA ARG A 156 -11.03 -8.07 -6.69
C ARG A 156 -11.90 -6.85 -6.45
N GLU A 157 -12.65 -6.80 -5.33
CA GLU A 157 -13.45 -5.65 -4.92
C GLU A 157 -12.57 -4.41 -4.74
N TYR A 158 -11.47 -4.52 -4.00
CA TYR A 158 -10.54 -3.38 -3.79
C TYR A 158 -9.92 -2.90 -5.10
N ALA A 159 -9.52 -3.82 -5.97
CA ALA A 159 -9.01 -3.50 -7.30
C ALA A 159 -10.06 -2.83 -8.18
N GLN A 160 -11.34 -3.25 -8.08
CA GLN A 160 -12.46 -2.64 -8.79
C GLN A 160 -12.72 -1.22 -8.31
N ILE A 161 -12.83 -1.00 -6.99
CA ILE A 161 -12.97 0.35 -6.40
C ILE A 161 -11.86 1.26 -6.93
N ARG A 162 -10.61 0.84 -6.86
CA ARG A 162 -9.47 1.63 -7.36
C ARG A 162 -9.58 1.92 -8.86
N ARG A 163 -10.04 0.96 -9.67
CA ARG A 163 -10.21 1.14 -11.12
C ARG A 163 -11.34 2.10 -11.47
N GLU A 164 -12.43 2.08 -10.73
CA GLU A 164 -13.59 2.93 -10.97
C GLU A 164 -13.35 4.38 -10.53
N HIS A 165 -12.51 4.60 -9.52
CA HIS A 165 -12.27 5.90 -8.92
C HIS A 165 -10.90 6.48 -9.28
N SER A 166 -10.91 7.51 -10.13
CA SER A 166 -9.70 8.20 -10.57
C SER A 166 -8.98 8.91 -9.42
N ALA A 167 -9.71 9.48 -8.47
CA ALA A 167 -9.13 10.17 -7.32
C ALA A 167 -8.27 9.25 -6.45
N ILE A 168 -8.59 7.96 -6.36
CA ILE A 168 -7.77 6.97 -5.66
C ILE A 168 -6.43 6.76 -6.39
N ARG A 169 -6.42 6.82 -7.73
CA ARG A 169 -5.21 6.59 -8.54
C ARG A 169 -4.31 7.83 -8.64
N ASN A 170 -4.89 9.01 -8.84
CA ASN A 170 -4.14 10.22 -9.17
C ASN A 170 -4.58 11.48 -8.39
N GLY A 171 -5.44 11.32 -7.39
CA GLY A 171 -5.86 12.42 -6.54
C GLY A 171 -4.84 12.77 -5.47
N THR A 172 -5.03 13.94 -4.87
CA THR A 172 -4.29 14.36 -3.68
C THR A 172 -4.58 13.42 -2.50
N TYR A 173 -3.69 13.39 -1.53
CA TYR A 173 -3.85 12.65 -0.28
C TYR A 173 -3.88 13.65 0.87
N ARG A 174 -4.99 13.71 1.60
CA ARG A 174 -5.15 14.67 2.70
C ARG A 174 -5.82 14.03 3.90
N THR A 175 -5.19 14.14 5.06
CA THR A 175 -5.76 13.71 6.34
C THR A 175 -7.00 14.50 6.70
N VAL A 176 -8.02 13.81 7.19
CA VAL A 176 -9.26 14.40 7.69
C VAL A 176 -9.38 14.19 9.20
N LEU A 177 -9.01 13.02 9.71
CA LEU A 177 -9.13 12.69 11.13
C LEU A 177 -8.11 11.62 11.53
N CYS A 178 -7.43 11.86 12.66
CA CYS A 178 -6.65 10.86 13.38
C CYS A 178 -7.19 10.77 14.82
N GLN A 179 -7.64 9.60 15.23
CA GLN A 179 -8.08 9.32 16.62
C GLN A 179 -7.32 8.12 17.16
N ASP A 180 -6.22 8.38 17.84
CA ASP A 180 -5.30 7.34 18.30
C ASP A 180 -5.96 6.35 19.26
N GLU A 181 -6.74 6.84 20.23
CA GLU A 181 -7.44 6.01 21.21
C GLU A 181 -8.49 5.07 20.60
N LYS A 182 -9.02 5.46 19.42
CA LYS A 182 -10.04 4.69 18.70
C LYS A 182 -9.48 3.85 17.56
N GLY A 183 -8.19 4.01 17.24
CA GLY A 183 -7.62 3.40 16.06
C GLY A 183 -8.30 3.85 14.74
N LEU A 184 -8.96 5.02 14.76
CA LEU A 184 -9.74 5.52 13.63
C LEU A 184 -8.95 6.54 12.80
N TYR A 185 -8.82 6.26 11.51
CA TYR A 185 -8.13 7.10 10.55
C TYR A 185 -9.01 7.44 9.36
N LEU A 186 -9.16 8.74 9.05
CA LEU A 186 -9.87 9.22 7.86
C LEU A 186 -8.95 10.08 7.01
N PHE A 187 -8.92 9.78 5.73
CA PHE A 187 -8.24 10.61 4.73
C PHE A 187 -9.07 10.79 3.47
N LEU A 188 -8.81 11.86 2.76
CA LEU A 188 -9.48 12.24 1.53
C LEU A 188 -8.56 11.98 0.34
N ARG A 189 -9.13 11.36 -0.71
CA ARG A 189 -8.56 11.35 -2.06
C ARG A 189 -9.40 12.27 -2.92
N GLU A 190 -8.78 13.25 -3.58
CA GLU A 190 -9.49 14.27 -4.33
C GLU A 190 -8.75 14.63 -5.62
N ASN A 191 -9.49 14.72 -6.73
CA ASN A 191 -9.05 15.30 -7.97
C ASN A 191 -10.15 16.21 -8.55
N GLU A 192 -10.01 16.69 -9.77
CA GLU A 192 -10.99 17.57 -10.42
C GLU A 192 -12.36 16.92 -10.65
N GLN A 193 -12.44 15.58 -10.64
CA GLN A 193 -13.64 14.83 -11.01
C GLN A 193 -14.43 14.34 -9.81
N GLU A 194 -13.75 14.00 -8.71
CA GLU A 194 -14.38 13.36 -7.56
C GLU A 194 -13.61 13.57 -6.26
N LYS A 195 -14.33 13.42 -5.15
CA LYS A 195 -13.81 13.43 -3.78
C LYS A 195 -14.27 12.16 -3.08
N ILE A 196 -13.31 11.42 -2.52
CA ILE A 196 -13.57 10.16 -1.85
C ILE A 196 -13.00 10.21 -0.44
N LEU A 197 -13.86 10.10 0.54
CA LEU A 197 -13.46 9.97 1.93
C LEU A 197 -13.27 8.49 2.24
N ILE A 198 -12.10 8.16 2.78
CA ILE A 198 -11.69 6.80 3.13
C ILE A 198 -11.55 6.73 4.64
N ALA A 199 -12.17 5.72 5.26
CA ALA A 199 -12.09 5.46 6.68
C ALA A 199 -11.42 4.11 6.93
N LEU A 200 -10.55 4.07 7.95
CA LEU A 200 -9.91 2.85 8.44
C LEU A 200 -10.18 2.74 9.95
N ASN A 201 -10.67 1.59 10.37
CA ASN A 201 -10.79 1.22 11.77
C ASN A 201 -9.76 0.12 12.09
N ASN A 202 -8.63 0.50 12.69
CA ASN A 202 -7.57 -0.40 13.12
C ASN A 202 -7.72 -0.76 14.61
N SER A 203 -8.96 -0.96 15.07
CA SER A 203 -9.30 -1.36 16.45
C SER A 203 -10.16 -2.62 16.48
N ASP A 204 -10.30 -3.23 17.65
CA ASP A 204 -11.15 -4.41 17.86
C ASP A 204 -12.61 -4.07 18.18
N GLU A 205 -12.99 -2.78 18.11
CA GLU A 205 -14.34 -2.29 18.37
C GLU A 205 -14.91 -1.58 17.16
N GLU A 206 -16.25 -1.58 17.00
CA GLU A 206 -16.93 -0.76 15.98
C GLU A 206 -16.71 0.72 16.29
N GLN A 207 -16.36 1.50 15.29
CA GLN A 207 -16.19 2.95 15.41
C GLN A 207 -17.28 3.71 14.65
N GLU A 208 -17.85 4.72 15.31
CA GLU A 208 -18.84 5.60 14.71
C GLU A 208 -18.23 6.98 14.42
N ILE A 209 -18.43 7.43 13.18
CA ILE A 209 -18.08 8.79 12.74
C ILE A 209 -19.33 9.65 12.88
N SER A 210 -19.43 10.34 14.03
CA SER A 210 -20.65 10.96 14.56
C SER A 210 -21.39 11.90 13.60
N ASP A 211 -20.66 12.68 12.82
CA ASP A 211 -21.25 13.68 11.94
C ASP A 211 -21.89 13.09 10.67
N LYS A 212 -21.73 11.77 10.44
CA LYS A 212 -22.06 11.14 9.17
C LYS A 212 -22.93 9.90 9.29
N ALA A 213 -23.33 9.49 10.51
CA ALA A 213 -23.97 8.21 10.78
C ALA A 213 -23.25 7.05 10.08
N TRP A 214 -21.90 7.05 10.13
CA TRP A 214 -21.05 6.11 9.45
C TRP A 214 -20.35 5.21 10.46
N ARG A 215 -20.70 3.93 10.43
CA ARG A 215 -20.12 2.93 11.31
C ARG A 215 -19.14 2.06 10.55
N ILE A 216 -17.95 1.92 11.11
CA ILE A 216 -16.89 1.10 10.55
C ILE A 216 -16.67 -0.08 11.50
N PRO A 217 -16.93 -1.31 11.05
CA PRO A 217 -16.70 -2.50 11.86
C PRO A 217 -15.22 -2.65 12.27
N PRO A 218 -14.92 -3.49 13.29
CA PRO A 218 -13.56 -3.77 13.70
C PRO A 218 -12.67 -4.26 12.55
N MET A 219 -11.44 -3.74 12.47
CA MET A 219 -10.45 -4.14 11.46
C MET A 219 -10.98 -4.06 10.01
N GLN A 220 -11.71 -3.00 9.70
CA GLN A 220 -12.25 -2.76 8.35
C GLN A 220 -11.99 -1.34 7.88
N GLY A 221 -12.03 -1.19 6.55
CA GLY A 221 -12.05 0.09 5.88
C GLY A 221 -13.32 0.24 5.06
N ASP A 222 -13.70 1.48 4.79
CA ASP A 222 -14.85 1.82 3.96
C ASP A 222 -14.62 3.14 3.23
N ILE A 223 -15.38 3.40 2.16
CA ILE A 223 -15.29 4.62 1.37
C ILE A 223 -16.64 5.32 1.26
N ARG A 224 -16.60 6.65 1.14
CA ARG A 224 -17.74 7.48 0.76
C ARG A 224 -17.37 8.48 -0.32
N ILE A 225 -18.14 8.49 -1.37
CA ILE A 225 -18.08 9.53 -2.42
C ILE A 225 -18.79 10.77 -1.87
N LEU A 226 -18.16 11.95 -2.00
CA LEU A 226 -18.65 13.23 -1.48
C LEU A 226 -19.23 14.12 -2.58
#